data_5f07cd0467baad0fda2834096de57fcb
#
_entry.id   5f07cd0467baad0fda2834096de57fcb
#
_cell.length_a   1.000
_cell.length_b   1.000
_cell.length_c   1.000
_cell.angle_alpha   90.00
_cell.angle_beta   90.00
_cell.angle_gamma   90.00
#
_symmetry.space_group_name_H-M   'P 1'
#
loop_
_entity.id
_entity.type
_entity.pdbx_description
1 polymer ?
#
loop_
_entity_poly.entity_id
_entity_poly.type
_entity_poly.pdbx_seq_one_letter_code
_entity_poly.pdbx_strand_id
1 'polypeptide(L)'
;DKELGDSFVNIVSLTDYNSLLRLQGKKEVSLSDNEFLINANYKGTRKQIREFLSKNNELTVSGVKLRSSSKSALENVYFVTTVENNDRGTLIVPDKVAKKLTVNSLHYVALYKKGIDKRNVESFLENWIENYYFTDQEGNQSDFVYQTKVRSAELYLGFMGVIVLVLIFVGVIFTVITLSILSLQASTNALESVNDYNILYLLGNQRKQNKKIIFQQILAYFLIPLLIAVPLSYSLSNSLLGYFENFANTTVVIDAKYLLFMIGLFAVYIYFTYKVCLK
;
A
#
# COMPACT_ATOMS: atom_id res chain seq x y z
N ASP A 1 -32.96 -8.89 0.89
CA ASP A 1 -31.92 -8.59 0.08
C ASP A 1 -30.59 -9.25 0.40
N LYS A 2 -30.43 -10.49 -0.11
CA LYS A 2 -29.27 -11.34 0.12
C LYS A 2 -27.97 -10.82 -0.47
N GLU A 3 -27.99 -9.91 -1.43
CA GLU A 3 -26.78 -9.44 -2.11
C GLU A 3 -25.99 -8.38 -1.34
N LEU A 4 -26.61 -7.68 -0.37
CA LEU A 4 -25.94 -6.66 0.43
C LEU A 4 -26.05 -6.87 1.95
N GLY A 5 -26.96 -7.76 2.40
CA GLY A 5 -27.12 -8.04 3.83
C GLY A 5 -25.84 -8.50 4.52
N ASP A 6 -24.97 -9.20 3.78
CA ASP A 6 -23.65 -9.63 4.24
C ASP A 6 -22.53 -8.64 3.87
N SER A 7 -22.85 -7.53 3.20
CA SER A 7 -21.84 -6.62 2.62
C SER A 7 -21.54 -5.40 3.51
N PHE A 8 -22.42 -5.06 4.46
CA PHE A 8 -22.19 -3.99 5.43
C PHE A 8 -21.87 -4.58 6.80
N VAL A 9 -20.71 -4.23 7.31
CA VAL A 9 -20.29 -4.65 8.65
C VAL A 9 -20.88 -3.73 9.69
N ASN A 10 -21.02 -2.42 9.40
CA ASN A 10 -21.43 -1.42 10.37
C ASN A 10 -22.57 -0.55 9.85
N ILE A 11 -23.54 -0.29 10.76
CA ILE A 11 -24.59 0.71 10.58
C ILE A 11 -24.40 1.77 11.66
N VAL A 12 -24.32 3.02 11.25
CA VAL A 12 -24.10 4.17 12.14
C VAL A 12 -25.23 5.17 11.99
N SER A 13 -25.65 5.80 13.09
CA SER A 13 -26.64 6.87 13.06
C SER A 13 -26.09 8.13 12.37
N LEU A 14 -26.98 8.93 11.79
CA LEU A 14 -26.59 10.21 11.19
C LEU A 14 -25.94 11.14 12.23
N THR A 15 -26.49 11.19 13.45
CA THR A 15 -25.96 12.00 14.55
C THR A 15 -24.55 11.59 14.93
N ASP A 16 -24.26 10.30 15.06
CA ASP A 16 -22.93 9.81 15.39
C ASP A 16 -21.95 10.08 14.26
N TYR A 17 -22.36 9.84 13.02
CA TYR A 17 -21.52 10.14 11.84
C TYR A 17 -21.17 11.63 11.76
N ASN A 18 -22.15 12.53 11.95
CA ASN A 18 -21.91 13.96 11.94
C ASN A 18 -21.03 14.41 13.12
N SER A 19 -21.11 13.74 14.26
CA SER A 19 -20.22 13.99 15.40
C SER A 19 -18.76 13.68 15.04
N LEU A 20 -18.50 12.58 14.30
CA LEU A 20 -17.18 12.25 13.79
C LEU A 20 -16.69 13.26 12.73
N LEU A 21 -17.56 13.74 11.84
CA LEU A 21 -17.21 14.77 10.87
C LEU A 21 -16.83 16.09 11.57
N ARG A 22 -17.63 16.49 12.57
CA ARG A 22 -17.37 17.68 13.39
C ARG A 22 -16.05 17.59 14.13
N LEU A 23 -15.75 16.44 14.72
CA LEU A 23 -14.47 16.18 15.38
C LEU A 23 -13.28 16.36 14.42
N GLN A 24 -13.46 16.00 13.15
CA GLN A 24 -12.44 16.16 12.10
C GLN A 24 -12.44 17.53 11.42
N GLY A 25 -13.32 18.46 11.82
CA GLY A 25 -13.48 19.76 11.19
C GLY A 25 -14.06 19.71 9.77
N LYS A 26 -14.78 18.62 9.44
CA LYS A 26 -15.44 18.43 8.14
C LYS A 26 -16.89 18.89 8.17
N LYS A 27 -17.44 19.19 6.99
CA LYS A 27 -18.84 19.58 6.86
C LYS A 27 -19.76 18.41 7.16
N GLU A 28 -20.80 18.66 7.97
CA GLU A 28 -21.84 17.67 8.27
C GLU A 28 -22.67 17.33 7.03
N VAL A 29 -23.23 16.14 7.00
CA VAL A 29 -24.16 15.67 5.96
C VAL A 29 -25.59 15.65 6.50
N SER A 30 -26.55 15.77 5.60
CA SER A 30 -27.99 15.68 5.93
C SER A 30 -28.63 14.52 5.20
N LEU A 31 -29.61 13.89 5.86
CA LEU A 31 -30.44 12.81 5.32
C LEU A 31 -31.90 13.09 5.62
N SER A 32 -32.78 12.82 4.67
CA SER A 32 -34.21 12.72 4.93
C SER A 32 -34.55 11.39 5.66
N ASP A 33 -35.74 11.31 6.27
CA ASP A 33 -36.13 10.15 7.10
C ASP A 33 -36.09 8.79 6.35
N ASN A 34 -36.13 8.80 5.03
CA ASN A 34 -36.14 7.61 4.14
C ASN A 34 -34.89 7.51 3.26
N GLU A 35 -33.84 8.19 3.62
CA GLU A 35 -32.58 8.15 2.86
C GLU A 35 -31.46 7.47 3.65
N PHE A 36 -30.47 6.97 2.92
CA PHE A 36 -29.23 6.50 3.49
C PHE A 36 -28.03 7.01 2.70
N LEU A 37 -26.88 6.99 3.35
CA LEU A 37 -25.57 7.19 2.72
C LEU A 37 -24.66 5.99 3.04
N ILE A 38 -23.63 5.81 2.25
CA ILE A 38 -22.59 4.81 2.49
C ILE A 38 -21.25 5.54 2.58
N ASN A 39 -20.47 5.24 3.61
CA ASN A 39 -19.08 5.66 3.71
C ASN A 39 -18.17 4.47 3.42
N ALA A 40 -17.20 4.64 2.53
CA ALA A 40 -16.21 3.60 2.22
C ALA A 40 -14.87 4.24 1.89
N ASN A 41 -13.82 3.76 2.52
CA ASN A 41 -12.49 4.33 2.39
C ASN A 41 -11.67 3.67 1.30
N TYR A 42 -11.94 2.39 0.99
CA TYR A 42 -11.19 1.65 -0.02
C TYR A 42 -11.72 1.88 -1.43
N LYS A 43 -10.83 2.13 -2.36
CA LYS A 43 -11.15 2.41 -3.78
C LYS A 43 -11.93 1.25 -4.44
N GLY A 44 -11.53 0.01 -4.14
CA GLY A 44 -12.22 -1.19 -4.64
C GLY A 44 -13.66 -1.27 -4.15
N THR A 45 -13.88 -1.09 -2.85
CA THR A 45 -15.22 -1.08 -2.22
C THR A 45 -16.08 0.05 -2.79
N ARG A 46 -15.53 1.26 -2.96
CA ARG A 46 -16.27 2.38 -3.57
C ARG A 46 -16.72 2.08 -4.99
N LYS A 47 -15.90 1.35 -5.77
CA LYS A 47 -16.29 0.91 -7.12
C LYS A 47 -17.48 -0.05 -7.05
N GLN A 48 -17.42 -1.06 -6.20
CA GLN A 48 -18.50 -2.03 -6.00
C GLN A 48 -19.79 -1.35 -5.54
N ILE A 49 -19.70 -0.44 -4.56
CA ILE A 49 -20.84 0.35 -4.07
C ILE A 49 -21.45 1.19 -5.21
N ARG A 50 -20.64 1.82 -6.02
CA ARG A 50 -21.13 2.60 -7.19
C ARG A 50 -21.88 1.71 -8.19
N GLU A 51 -21.35 0.54 -8.49
CA GLU A 51 -22.00 -0.43 -9.37
C GLU A 51 -23.34 -0.91 -8.77
N PHE A 52 -23.37 -1.19 -7.48
CA PHE A 52 -24.58 -1.54 -6.77
C PHE A 52 -25.62 -0.42 -6.82
N LEU A 53 -25.26 0.80 -6.44
CA LEU A 53 -26.15 1.96 -6.42
C LEU A 53 -26.67 2.35 -7.82
N SER A 54 -25.96 1.95 -8.88
CA SER A 54 -26.42 2.14 -10.25
C SER A 54 -27.54 1.18 -10.65
N LYS A 55 -27.59 0.00 -10.03
CA LYS A 55 -28.60 -1.05 -10.28
C LYS A 55 -29.76 -0.98 -9.29
N ASN A 56 -29.43 -0.77 -8.02
CA ASN A 56 -30.38 -0.75 -6.90
C ASN A 56 -30.06 0.42 -5.99
N ASN A 57 -30.95 1.37 -5.88
CA ASN A 57 -30.78 2.53 -5.01
C ASN A 57 -31.63 2.45 -3.72
N GLU A 58 -32.23 1.30 -3.43
CA GLU A 58 -33.08 1.08 -2.26
C GLU A 58 -32.55 -0.06 -1.41
N LEU A 59 -32.63 0.12 -0.10
CA LEU A 59 -32.28 -0.87 0.92
C LEU A 59 -33.40 -0.95 1.96
N THR A 60 -33.59 -2.12 2.55
CA THR A 60 -34.50 -2.28 3.68
C THR A 60 -33.69 -2.53 4.94
N VAL A 61 -33.77 -1.63 5.91
CA VAL A 61 -33.10 -1.72 7.22
C VAL A 61 -34.17 -1.78 8.31
N SER A 62 -34.18 -2.84 9.10
CA SER A 62 -35.17 -3.07 10.18
C SER A 62 -36.63 -2.83 9.75
N GLY A 63 -37.00 -3.31 8.55
CA GLY A 63 -38.34 -3.16 7.96
C GLY A 63 -38.63 -1.78 7.38
N VAL A 64 -37.69 -0.85 7.38
CA VAL A 64 -37.82 0.47 6.77
C VAL A 64 -37.14 0.49 5.40
N LYS A 65 -37.87 0.86 4.37
CA LYS A 65 -37.29 1.09 3.04
C LYS A 65 -36.60 2.44 3.01
N LEU A 66 -35.33 2.42 2.66
CA LEU A 66 -34.47 3.61 2.52
C LEU A 66 -33.97 3.71 1.08
N ARG A 67 -33.83 4.93 0.58
CA ARG A 67 -33.29 5.23 -0.74
C ARG A 67 -31.92 5.90 -0.61
N SER A 68 -31.01 5.60 -1.49
CA SER A 68 -29.70 6.24 -1.47
C SER A 68 -29.79 7.74 -1.80
N SER A 69 -29.23 8.55 -0.93
CA SER A 69 -29.10 10.01 -1.13
C SER A 69 -27.93 10.38 -2.05
N SER A 70 -27.04 9.43 -2.40
CA SER A 70 -25.89 9.65 -3.26
C SER A 70 -25.70 8.49 -4.24
N LYS A 71 -25.13 8.82 -5.41
CA LYS A 71 -24.75 7.82 -6.43
C LYS A 71 -23.40 7.14 -6.15
N SER A 72 -22.69 7.56 -5.12
CA SER A 72 -21.38 7.05 -4.74
C SER A 72 -21.19 7.06 -3.24
N ALA A 73 -20.30 6.20 -2.74
CA ALA A 73 -19.91 6.21 -1.34
C ALA A 73 -19.13 7.49 -0.99
N LEU A 74 -19.32 7.96 0.25
CA LEU A 74 -18.52 9.00 0.87
C LEU A 74 -17.19 8.39 1.36
N GLU A 75 -16.15 9.20 1.46
CA GLU A 75 -14.84 8.80 2.00
C GLU A 75 -14.36 9.71 3.14
N ASN A 76 -15.32 10.28 3.85
CA ASN A 76 -15.06 11.34 4.81
C ASN A 76 -14.51 10.86 6.15
N VAL A 77 -14.95 9.70 6.62
CA VAL A 77 -14.60 9.14 7.93
C VAL A 77 -13.88 7.82 7.75
N TYR A 78 -12.81 7.61 8.52
CA TYR A 78 -12.11 6.35 8.60
C TYR A 78 -12.66 5.54 9.79
N PHE A 79 -13.32 4.42 9.49
CA PHE A 79 -13.79 3.45 10.47
C PHE A 79 -12.87 2.24 10.48
N VAL A 80 -11.58 2.45 10.72
CA VAL A 80 -10.62 1.35 10.78
C VAL A 80 -10.22 1.12 12.21
N THR A 81 -10.52 -0.06 12.72
CA THR A 81 -9.99 -0.58 13.96
C THR A 81 -9.22 -1.86 13.71
N THR A 82 -8.45 -2.32 14.68
CA THR A 82 -7.75 -3.62 14.60
C THR A 82 -8.72 -4.80 14.58
N VAL A 83 -9.96 -4.60 15.03
CA VAL A 83 -10.98 -5.63 15.17
C VAL A 83 -11.98 -5.59 14.01
N GLU A 84 -12.29 -4.40 13.52
CA GLU A 84 -13.28 -4.21 12.47
C GLU A 84 -12.62 -3.66 11.21
N ASN A 85 -12.76 -4.39 10.13
CA ASN A 85 -12.23 -4.01 8.84
C ASN A 85 -13.32 -3.29 8.05
N ASN A 86 -13.11 -2.02 7.73
CA ASN A 86 -14.04 -1.20 6.95
C ASN A 86 -13.86 -1.40 5.44
N ASP A 87 -13.45 -2.56 5.01
CA ASP A 87 -13.31 -2.93 3.60
C ASP A 87 -14.67 -3.06 2.88
N ARG A 88 -15.75 -3.31 3.65
CA ARG A 88 -17.11 -3.47 3.13
C ARG A 88 -17.97 -2.21 3.13
N GLY A 89 -17.53 -1.16 3.81
CA GLY A 89 -18.25 0.11 3.93
C GLY A 89 -19.16 0.18 5.16
N THR A 90 -19.53 1.41 5.54
CA THR A 90 -20.41 1.72 6.66
C THR A 90 -21.67 2.39 6.15
N LEU A 91 -22.82 1.86 6.55
CA LEU A 91 -24.12 2.41 6.20
C LEU A 91 -24.52 3.51 7.21
N ILE A 92 -24.86 4.68 6.71
CA ILE A 92 -25.32 5.81 7.52
C ILE A 92 -26.83 5.92 7.34
N VAL A 93 -27.56 5.82 8.43
CA VAL A 93 -29.03 5.85 8.43
C VAL A 93 -29.57 6.97 9.33
N PRO A 94 -30.79 7.44 9.10
CA PRO A 94 -31.45 8.38 10.00
C PRO A 94 -31.56 7.85 11.43
N ASP A 95 -31.48 8.71 12.42
CA ASP A 95 -31.52 8.33 13.86
C ASP A 95 -32.78 7.54 14.24
N LYS A 96 -33.93 7.82 13.60
CA LYS A 96 -35.17 7.07 13.80
C LYS A 96 -35.04 5.59 13.40
N VAL A 97 -34.23 5.30 12.37
CA VAL A 97 -33.97 3.93 11.92
C VAL A 97 -32.93 3.27 12.81
N ALA A 98 -31.85 3.99 13.12
CA ALA A 98 -30.79 3.51 14.00
C ALA A 98 -31.30 3.08 15.37
N LYS A 99 -32.23 3.84 15.97
CA LYS A 99 -32.88 3.52 17.27
C LYS A 99 -33.66 2.20 17.31
N LYS A 100 -33.98 1.62 16.13
CA LYS A 100 -34.67 0.31 16.04
C LYS A 100 -33.68 -0.86 16.01
N LEU A 101 -32.40 -0.58 15.92
CA LEU A 101 -31.33 -1.57 15.86
C LEU A 101 -30.75 -1.79 17.25
N THR A 102 -30.31 -3.01 17.52
CA THR A 102 -29.56 -3.33 18.73
C THR A 102 -28.14 -2.81 18.59
N VAL A 103 -27.61 -2.12 19.59
CA VAL A 103 -26.24 -1.68 19.63
C VAL A 103 -25.33 -2.90 19.83
N ASN A 104 -24.44 -3.13 18.89
CA ASN A 104 -23.51 -4.26 18.92
C ASN A 104 -22.14 -3.86 19.48
N SER A 105 -21.69 -2.65 19.19
CA SER A 105 -20.40 -2.13 19.65
C SER A 105 -20.48 -0.64 19.94
N LEU A 106 -19.65 -0.18 20.85
CA LEU A 106 -19.56 1.22 21.26
C LEU A 106 -18.13 1.71 21.02
N HIS A 107 -18.01 2.78 20.24
CA HIS A 107 -16.71 3.34 19.85
C HIS A 107 -16.55 4.75 20.41
N TYR A 108 -15.50 4.97 21.20
CA TYR A 108 -15.10 6.29 21.66
C TYR A 108 -13.96 6.80 20.79
N VAL A 109 -14.17 7.95 20.17
CA VAL A 109 -13.16 8.58 19.30
C VAL A 109 -12.69 9.89 19.93
N ALA A 110 -11.39 10.06 20.06
CA ALA A 110 -10.79 11.28 20.59
C ALA A 110 -9.66 11.78 19.70
N LEU A 111 -9.44 13.09 19.69
CA LEU A 111 -8.28 13.70 19.05
C LEU A 111 -7.32 14.24 20.10
N TYR A 112 -6.02 14.08 19.84
CA TYR A 112 -4.98 14.70 20.66
C TYR A 112 -5.09 16.22 20.59
N LYS A 113 -5.03 16.89 21.72
CA LYS A 113 -4.89 18.34 21.76
C LYS A 113 -3.57 18.77 21.11
N LYS A 114 -3.58 19.92 20.46
CA LYS A 114 -2.39 20.53 19.86
C LYS A 114 -1.33 20.78 20.97
N GLY A 115 -0.10 20.31 20.74
CA GLY A 115 1.02 20.48 21.70
C GLY A 115 1.16 19.41 22.79
N ILE A 116 0.29 18.40 22.85
CA ILE A 116 0.46 17.26 23.76
C ILE A 116 1.55 16.31 23.25
N ASP A 117 2.38 15.82 24.17
CA ASP A 117 3.26 14.70 23.92
C ASP A 117 2.43 13.40 23.80
N LYS A 118 2.37 12.92 22.56
CA LYS A 118 1.57 11.73 22.22
C LYS A 118 2.09 10.47 22.90
N ARG A 119 3.40 10.34 23.13
CA ARG A 119 3.99 9.17 23.78
C ARG A 119 3.61 9.08 25.25
N ASN A 120 3.56 10.21 25.94
CA ASN A 120 3.08 10.23 27.33
C ASN A 120 1.61 9.81 27.42
N VAL A 121 0.78 10.18 26.43
CA VAL A 121 -0.62 9.71 26.40
C VAL A 121 -0.70 8.20 26.13
N GLU A 122 0.15 7.66 25.25
CA GLU A 122 0.21 6.21 25.02
C GLU A 122 0.57 5.45 26.30
N SER A 123 1.66 5.86 26.96
CA SER A 123 2.10 5.22 28.21
C SER A 123 1.03 5.30 29.31
N PHE A 124 0.29 6.41 29.38
CA PHE A 124 -0.83 6.54 30.30
C PHE A 124 -1.97 5.56 29.93
N LEU A 125 -2.34 5.46 28.66
CA LEU A 125 -3.39 4.55 28.19
C LEU A 125 -3.01 3.08 28.40
N GLU A 126 -1.78 2.71 28.14
CA GLU A 126 -1.26 1.36 28.39
C GLU A 126 -1.38 0.99 29.87
N ASN A 127 -0.85 1.82 30.74
CA ASN A 127 -0.97 1.60 32.19
C ASN A 127 -2.42 1.58 32.68
N TRP A 128 -3.26 2.43 32.11
CA TRP A 128 -4.68 2.50 32.51
C TRP A 128 -5.42 1.23 32.09
N ILE A 129 -5.18 0.72 30.88
CA ILE A 129 -5.84 -0.48 30.37
C ILE A 129 -5.36 -1.74 31.07
N GLU A 130 -4.04 -1.84 31.37
CA GLU A 130 -3.49 -2.97 32.13
C GLU A 130 -4.06 -3.06 33.57
N ASN A 131 -4.45 -1.93 34.15
CA ASN A 131 -4.94 -1.88 35.52
C ASN A 131 -6.46 -1.86 35.67
N TYR A 132 -7.19 -1.57 34.58
CA TYR A 132 -8.65 -1.47 34.60
C TYR A 132 -9.28 -2.46 33.62
N TYR A 133 -9.62 -3.62 34.15
CA TYR A 133 -10.50 -4.54 33.42
C TYR A 133 -11.93 -4.06 33.53
N PHE A 134 -12.58 -3.83 32.39
CA PHE A 134 -14.01 -3.57 32.38
C PHE A 134 -14.75 -4.90 32.58
N THR A 135 -15.33 -5.09 33.72
CA THR A 135 -16.32 -6.16 33.96
C THR A 135 -17.69 -5.61 33.62
N ASP A 136 -18.44 -6.33 32.81
CA ASP A 136 -19.85 -6.01 32.57
C ASP A 136 -20.69 -6.27 33.82
N GLN A 137 -22.01 -5.91 33.79
CA GLN A 137 -22.89 -6.10 34.90
C GLN A 137 -23.11 -7.58 35.29
N GLU A 138 -22.70 -8.51 34.41
CA GLU A 138 -22.81 -9.96 34.59
C GLU A 138 -21.48 -10.57 35.08
N GLY A 139 -20.44 -9.77 35.28
CA GLY A 139 -19.14 -10.22 35.77
C GLY A 139 -18.21 -10.76 34.68
N ASN A 140 -18.59 -10.64 33.39
CA ASN A 140 -17.71 -11.04 32.27
C ASN A 140 -16.68 -9.95 31.98
N GLN A 141 -15.44 -10.34 31.70
CA GLN A 141 -14.46 -9.40 31.20
C GLN A 141 -14.85 -8.95 29.78
N SER A 142 -15.12 -7.66 29.62
CA SER A 142 -15.38 -7.13 28.29
C SER A 142 -14.05 -6.83 27.60
N ASP A 143 -13.90 -7.31 26.37
CA ASP A 143 -12.76 -7.04 25.52
C ASP A 143 -12.73 -5.55 25.13
N PHE A 144 -11.96 -4.77 25.90
CA PHE A 144 -11.69 -3.38 25.55
C PHE A 144 -10.50 -3.31 24.61
N VAL A 145 -10.76 -2.97 23.37
CA VAL A 145 -9.70 -2.76 22.36
C VAL A 145 -9.51 -1.28 22.16
N TYR A 146 -8.31 -0.79 22.42
CA TYR A 146 -7.94 0.58 22.07
C TYR A 146 -6.91 0.61 20.95
N GLN A 147 -7.05 1.60 20.12
CA GLN A 147 -6.13 1.86 19.03
C GLN A 147 -5.83 3.35 18.95
N THR A 148 -4.56 3.69 18.97
CA THR A 148 -4.12 5.06 18.78
C THR A 148 -3.37 5.20 17.47
N LYS A 149 -3.32 6.42 16.97
CA LYS A 149 -2.56 6.72 15.76
C LYS A 149 -1.05 6.44 15.91
N VAL A 150 -0.51 6.65 17.11
CA VAL A 150 0.90 6.41 17.39
C VAL A 150 1.18 4.91 17.38
N ARG A 151 0.44 4.14 18.17
CA ARG A 151 0.59 2.67 18.25
C ARG A 151 0.40 2.00 16.89
N SER A 152 -0.63 2.42 16.13
CA SER A 152 -0.85 1.91 14.79
C SER A 152 0.31 2.22 13.84
N ALA A 153 0.86 3.44 13.91
CA ALA A 153 2.00 3.83 13.10
C ALA A 153 3.26 3.05 13.49
N GLU A 154 3.53 2.86 14.76
CA GLU A 154 4.69 2.11 15.25
C GLU A 154 4.62 0.63 14.87
N LEU A 155 3.48 -0.01 15.07
CA LEU A 155 3.28 -1.41 14.66
C LEU A 155 3.40 -1.58 13.14
N TYR A 156 2.76 -0.70 12.38
CA TYR A 156 2.79 -0.77 10.92
C TYR A 156 4.19 -0.49 10.37
N LEU A 157 4.84 0.57 10.83
CA LEU A 157 6.19 0.94 10.40
C LEU A 157 7.22 -0.09 10.85
N GLY A 158 7.09 -0.64 12.05
CA GLY A 158 7.98 -1.71 12.54
C GLY A 158 7.88 -2.97 11.69
N PHE A 159 6.68 -3.49 11.49
CA PHE A 159 6.47 -4.70 10.71
C PHE A 159 6.80 -4.52 9.22
N MET A 160 6.29 -3.45 8.59
CA MET A 160 6.58 -3.17 7.18
C MET A 160 8.03 -2.77 6.96
N GLY A 161 8.66 -2.08 7.92
CA GLY A 161 10.07 -1.72 7.87
C GLY A 161 10.97 -2.95 7.78
N VAL A 162 10.71 -3.98 8.57
CA VAL A 162 11.46 -5.25 8.53
C VAL A 162 11.28 -5.95 7.17
N ILE A 163 10.04 -6.05 6.68
CA ILE A 163 9.76 -6.67 5.37
C ILE A 163 10.51 -5.93 4.25
N VAL A 164 10.40 -4.60 4.22
CA VAL A 164 11.07 -3.78 3.20
C VAL A 164 12.59 -3.92 3.28
N LEU A 165 13.17 -3.93 4.49
CA LEU A 165 14.61 -4.13 4.69
C LEU A 165 15.07 -5.49 4.15
N VAL A 166 14.34 -6.57 4.44
CA VAL A 166 14.64 -7.91 3.91
C VAL A 166 14.55 -7.94 2.39
N LEU A 167 13.49 -7.35 1.81
CA LEU A 167 13.33 -7.29 0.35
C LEU A 167 14.46 -6.51 -0.33
N ILE A 168 14.89 -5.38 0.24
CA ILE A 168 16.02 -4.59 -0.28
C ILE A 168 17.30 -5.43 -0.21
N PHE A 169 17.57 -6.09 0.93
CA PHE A 169 18.76 -6.91 1.11
C PHE A 169 18.82 -8.06 0.10
N VAL A 170 17.72 -8.79 -0.08
CA VAL A 170 17.60 -9.86 -1.08
C VAL A 170 17.79 -9.30 -2.50
N GLY A 171 17.17 -8.16 -2.82
CA GLY A 171 17.31 -7.50 -4.11
C GLY A 171 18.77 -7.10 -4.42
N VAL A 172 19.49 -6.57 -3.45
CA VAL A 172 20.92 -6.23 -3.59
C VAL A 172 21.76 -7.48 -3.84
N ILE A 173 21.53 -8.57 -3.08
CA ILE A 173 22.25 -9.84 -3.28
C ILE A 173 22.04 -10.37 -4.70
N PHE A 174 20.78 -10.47 -5.16
CA PHE A 174 20.47 -10.93 -6.52
C PHE A 174 21.09 -10.04 -7.58
N THR A 175 21.09 -8.74 -7.38
CA THR A 175 21.73 -7.80 -8.32
C THR A 175 23.22 -8.04 -8.40
N VAL A 176 23.92 -8.18 -7.29
CA VAL A 176 25.37 -8.45 -7.24
C VAL A 176 25.70 -9.78 -7.91
N ILE A 177 24.96 -10.84 -7.62
CA ILE A 177 25.14 -12.16 -8.23
C ILE A 177 24.95 -12.08 -9.75
N THR A 178 23.86 -11.47 -10.21
CA THR A 178 23.57 -11.33 -11.65
C THR A 178 24.65 -10.55 -12.38
N LEU A 179 25.06 -9.41 -11.84
CA LEU A 179 26.12 -8.60 -12.45
C LEU A 179 27.47 -9.33 -12.46
N SER A 180 27.77 -10.12 -11.43
CA SER A 180 28.99 -10.93 -11.37
C SER A 180 29.00 -12.03 -12.43
N ILE A 181 27.84 -12.70 -12.64
CA ILE A 181 27.69 -13.72 -13.70
C ILE A 181 27.86 -13.07 -15.09
N LEU A 182 27.21 -11.95 -15.35
CA LEU A 182 27.32 -11.23 -16.62
C LEU A 182 28.77 -10.77 -16.88
N SER A 183 29.44 -10.28 -15.84
CA SER A 183 30.86 -9.88 -15.93
C SER A 183 31.77 -11.06 -16.25
N LEU A 184 31.54 -12.22 -15.61
CA LEU A 184 32.27 -13.44 -15.86
C LEU A 184 32.08 -13.91 -17.31
N GLN A 185 30.84 -14.00 -17.79
CA GLN A 185 30.51 -14.38 -19.15
C GLN A 185 31.17 -13.45 -20.18
N ALA A 186 31.07 -12.12 -19.95
CA ALA A 186 31.71 -11.14 -20.84
C ALA A 186 33.24 -11.30 -20.89
N SER A 187 33.86 -11.58 -19.72
CA SER A 187 35.32 -11.80 -19.65
C SER A 187 35.73 -13.10 -20.32
N THR A 188 35.00 -14.20 -20.13
CA THR A 188 35.29 -15.49 -20.79
C THR A 188 35.20 -15.36 -22.31
N ASN A 189 34.12 -14.74 -22.82
CA ASN A 189 33.96 -14.53 -24.24
C ASN A 189 35.04 -13.61 -24.82
N ALA A 190 35.48 -12.60 -24.08
CA ALA A 190 36.60 -11.76 -24.52
C ALA A 190 37.91 -12.54 -24.63
N LEU A 191 38.19 -13.46 -23.69
CA LEU A 191 39.34 -14.35 -23.71
C LEU A 191 39.27 -15.35 -24.87
N GLU A 192 38.13 -15.96 -25.13
CA GLU A 192 37.94 -16.86 -26.29
C GLU A 192 38.17 -16.14 -27.63
N SER A 193 37.78 -14.89 -27.73
CA SER A 193 37.95 -14.06 -28.96
C SER A 193 39.32 -13.41 -29.11
N VAL A 194 40.29 -13.69 -28.26
CA VAL A 194 41.63 -13.08 -28.35
C VAL A 194 42.27 -13.33 -29.70
N ASN A 195 42.18 -14.55 -30.24
CA ASN A 195 42.71 -14.90 -31.54
C ASN A 195 42.04 -14.10 -32.68
N ASP A 196 40.74 -13.90 -32.60
CA ASP A 196 39.99 -13.13 -33.59
C ASP A 196 40.42 -11.65 -33.56
N TYR A 197 40.66 -11.08 -32.38
CA TYR A 197 41.19 -9.72 -32.26
C TYR A 197 42.61 -9.58 -32.81
N ASN A 198 43.45 -10.62 -32.65
CA ASN A 198 44.79 -10.65 -33.24
C ASN A 198 44.73 -10.70 -34.77
N ILE A 199 43.84 -11.51 -35.34
CA ILE A 199 43.59 -11.57 -36.78
C ILE A 199 43.12 -10.21 -37.30
N LEU A 200 42.18 -9.59 -36.65
CA LEU A 200 41.70 -8.23 -36.97
C LEU A 200 42.84 -7.20 -36.95
N TYR A 201 43.74 -7.31 -35.96
CA TYR A 201 44.92 -6.44 -35.90
C TYR A 201 45.88 -6.65 -37.07
N LEU A 202 46.13 -7.91 -37.46
CA LEU A 202 46.97 -8.26 -38.62
C LEU A 202 46.35 -7.78 -39.94
N LEU A 203 45.03 -7.72 -40.03
CA LEU A 203 44.31 -7.17 -41.18
C LEU A 203 44.27 -5.63 -41.22
N GLY A 204 45.00 -4.96 -40.32
CA GLY A 204 45.15 -3.50 -40.30
C GLY A 204 44.18 -2.75 -39.38
N ASN A 205 43.44 -3.48 -38.55
CA ASN A 205 42.55 -2.83 -37.59
C ASN A 205 43.35 -2.16 -36.46
N GLN A 206 43.02 -0.91 -36.13
CA GLN A 206 43.73 -0.18 -35.09
C GLN A 206 43.36 -0.71 -33.69
N ARG A 207 44.32 -0.72 -32.75
CA ARG A 207 44.07 -1.08 -31.34
C ARG A 207 42.91 -0.33 -30.72
N LYS A 208 42.65 0.92 -31.13
CA LYS A 208 41.55 1.73 -30.67
C LYS A 208 40.19 1.17 -31.14
N GLN A 209 40.12 0.61 -32.33
CA GLN A 209 38.91 -0.02 -32.88
C GLN A 209 38.61 -1.33 -32.16
N ASN A 210 39.62 -2.18 -31.89
CA ASN A 210 39.45 -3.39 -31.12
C ASN A 210 38.90 -3.10 -29.70
N LYS A 211 39.41 -2.08 -29.02
CA LYS A 211 38.88 -1.64 -27.72
C LYS A 211 37.41 -1.20 -27.78
N LYS A 212 37.01 -0.56 -28.86
CA LYS A 212 35.61 -0.16 -29.10
C LYS A 212 34.72 -1.39 -29.30
N ILE A 213 35.18 -2.38 -30.07
CA ILE A 213 34.42 -3.64 -30.28
C ILE A 213 34.22 -4.37 -28.96
N ILE A 214 35.27 -4.53 -28.14
CA ILE A 214 35.18 -5.15 -26.82
C ILE A 214 34.17 -4.40 -25.93
N PHE A 215 34.21 -3.06 -25.91
CA PHE A 215 33.26 -2.28 -25.14
C PHE A 215 31.80 -2.49 -25.61
N GLN A 216 31.58 -2.54 -26.94
CA GLN A 216 30.25 -2.79 -27.49
C GLN A 216 29.71 -4.19 -27.15
N GLN A 217 30.58 -5.21 -27.17
CA GLN A 217 30.21 -6.57 -26.76
C GLN A 217 29.83 -6.61 -25.29
N ILE A 218 30.64 -6.04 -24.40
CA ILE A 218 30.32 -5.96 -22.96
C ILE A 218 29.01 -5.24 -22.76
N LEU A 219 28.81 -4.10 -23.42
CA LEU A 219 27.58 -3.35 -23.32
C LEU A 219 26.37 -4.19 -23.76
N ALA A 220 26.48 -4.98 -24.81
CA ALA A 220 25.40 -5.86 -25.25
C ALA A 220 25.05 -6.92 -24.22
N TYR A 221 26.05 -7.55 -23.57
CA TYR A 221 25.80 -8.53 -22.50
C TYR A 221 25.00 -7.95 -21.32
N PHE A 222 25.20 -6.68 -20.99
CA PHE A 222 24.48 -6.02 -19.92
C PHE A 222 23.14 -5.44 -20.38
N LEU A 223 23.04 -4.90 -21.60
CA LEU A 223 21.82 -4.24 -22.08
C LEU A 223 20.73 -5.21 -22.52
N ILE A 224 21.06 -6.34 -23.16
CA ILE A 224 20.04 -7.27 -23.67
C ILE A 224 19.14 -7.82 -22.55
N PRO A 225 19.68 -8.33 -21.42
CA PRO A 225 18.84 -8.73 -20.29
C PRO A 225 18.02 -7.59 -19.70
N LEU A 226 18.56 -6.37 -19.65
CA LEU A 226 17.86 -5.19 -19.14
C LEU A 226 16.66 -4.80 -20.03
N LEU A 227 16.78 -4.90 -21.34
CA LEU A 227 15.69 -4.62 -22.29
C LEU A 227 14.46 -5.52 -22.03
N ILE A 228 14.67 -6.73 -21.52
CA ILE A 228 13.59 -7.65 -21.15
C ILE A 228 13.13 -7.39 -19.72
N ALA A 229 14.06 -7.22 -18.79
CA ALA A 229 13.77 -7.11 -17.36
C ALA A 229 13.02 -5.81 -17.00
N VAL A 230 13.37 -4.69 -17.63
CA VAL A 230 12.76 -3.38 -17.31
C VAL A 230 11.26 -3.33 -17.61
N PRO A 231 10.75 -3.73 -18.79
CA PRO A 231 9.33 -3.76 -19.07
C PRO A 231 8.56 -4.72 -18.15
N LEU A 232 9.14 -5.90 -17.87
CA LEU A 232 8.53 -6.88 -16.96
C LEU A 232 8.44 -6.33 -15.54
N SER A 233 9.52 -5.74 -15.04
CA SER A 233 9.53 -5.12 -13.69
C SER A 233 8.55 -3.96 -13.61
N TYR A 234 8.44 -3.14 -14.63
CA TYR A 234 7.48 -2.04 -14.69
C TYR A 234 6.03 -2.55 -14.65
N SER A 235 5.71 -3.57 -15.46
CA SER A 235 4.38 -4.18 -15.48
C SER A 235 4.01 -4.81 -14.14
N LEU A 236 4.93 -5.56 -13.54
CA LEU A 236 4.73 -6.18 -12.23
C LEU A 236 4.56 -5.13 -11.12
N SER A 237 5.42 -4.10 -11.11
CA SER A 237 5.33 -3.00 -10.15
C SER A 237 4.00 -2.26 -10.25
N ASN A 238 3.54 -1.94 -11.45
CA ASN A 238 2.25 -1.27 -11.64
C ASN A 238 1.08 -2.14 -11.16
N SER A 239 1.13 -3.45 -11.39
CA SER A 239 0.10 -4.36 -10.90
C SER A 239 0.06 -4.44 -9.37
N LEU A 240 1.23 -4.56 -8.73
CA LEU A 240 1.36 -4.54 -7.28
C LEU A 240 0.96 -3.19 -6.67
N LEU A 241 1.43 -2.08 -7.23
CA LEU A 241 1.07 -0.75 -6.77
C LEU A 241 -0.44 -0.50 -6.92
N GLY A 242 -1.04 -0.91 -8.03
CA GLY A 242 -2.49 -0.84 -8.22
C GLY A 242 -3.27 -1.63 -7.17
N TYR A 243 -2.76 -2.79 -6.76
CA TYR A 243 -3.34 -3.56 -5.66
C TYR A 243 -3.23 -2.80 -4.33
N PHE A 244 -2.05 -2.29 -4.00
CA PHE A 244 -1.84 -1.49 -2.79
C PHE A 244 -2.64 -0.18 -2.77
N GLU A 245 -2.74 0.52 -3.88
CA GLU A 245 -3.57 1.73 -3.99
C GLU A 245 -5.05 1.45 -3.76
N ASN A 246 -5.55 0.32 -4.25
CA ASN A 246 -6.93 -0.08 -4.04
C ASN A 246 -7.20 -0.45 -2.57
N PHE A 247 -6.23 -1.06 -1.89
CA PHE A 247 -6.35 -1.53 -0.52
C PHE A 247 -6.03 -0.45 0.51
N ALA A 248 -4.93 0.29 0.32
CA ALA A 248 -4.44 1.26 1.31
C ALA A 248 -4.83 2.71 1.02
N ASN A 249 -5.47 2.99 -0.11
CA ASN A 249 -5.86 4.34 -0.56
C ASN A 249 -4.69 5.34 -0.56
N THR A 250 -3.48 4.84 -0.84
CA THR A 250 -2.25 5.62 -0.91
C THR A 250 -1.66 5.54 -2.30
N THR A 251 -1.14 6.66 -2.81
CA THR A 251 -0.35 6.66 -4.04
C THR A 251 1.10 6.38 -3.68
N VAL A 252 1.67 5.31 -4.20
CA VAL A 252 3.09 4.99 -4.03
C VAL A 252 3.85 5.56 -5.22
N VAL A 253 4.76 6.48 -4.95
CA VAL A 253 5.64 7.07 -5.97
C VAL A 253 7.02 6.45 -5.84
N ILE A 254 7.52 5.86 -6.93
CA ILE A 254 8.89 5.38 -7.00
C ILE A 254 9.83 6.60 -7.10
N ASP A 255 10.66 6.81 -6.09
CA ASP A 255 11.63 7.92 -6.09
C ASP A 255 12.71 7.67 -7.15
N ALA A 256 12.92 8.65 -8.03
CA ALA A 256 13.95 8.62 -9.08
C ALA A 256 15.38 8.35 -8.55
N LYS A 257 15.64 8.62 -7.28
CA LYS A 257 16.93 8.35 -6.62
C LYS A 257 17.30 6.86 -6.65
N TYR A 258 16.33 5.96 -6.48
CA TYR A 258 16.57 4.51 -6.56
C TYR A 258 16.98 4.08 -7.98
N LEU A 259 16.34 4.67 -8.99
CA LEU A 259 16.68 4.41 -10.39
C LEU A 259 18.11 4.89 -10.70
N LEU A 260 18.48 6.08 -10.24
CA LEU A 260 19.83 6.62 -10.40
C LEU A 260 20.89 5.76 -9.69
N PHE A 261 20.59 5.26 -8.49
CA PHE A 261 21.47 4.34 -7.78
C PHE A 261 21.71 3.05 -8.58
N MET A 262 20.66 2.45 -9.12
CA MET A 262 20.77 1.23 -9.93
C MET A 262 21.58 1.46 -11.21
N ILE A 263 21.34 2.56 -11.93
CA ILE A 263 22.12 2.93 -13.11
C ILE A 263 23.60 3.10 -12.76
N GLY A 264 23.90 3.76 -11.64
CA GLY A 264 25.26 3.94 -11.15
C GLY A 264 25.96 2.60 -10.89
N LEU A 265 25.26 1.67 -10.25
CA LEU A 265 25.79 0.33 -9.94
C LEU A 265 26.08 -0.47 -11.23
N PHE A 266 25.19 -0.45 -12.21
CA PHE A 266 25.43 -1.04 -13.53
C PHE A 266 26.64 -0.42 -14.24
N ALA A 267 26.76 0.89 -14.24
CA ALA A 267 27.89 1.61 -14.85
C ALA A 267 29.24 1.20 -14.23
N VAL A 268 29.29 1.04 -12.91
CA VAL A 268 30.48 0.57 -12.18
C VAL A 268 30.85 -0.84 -12.64
N TYR A 269 29.92 -1.78 -12.72
CA TYR A 269 30.19 -3.16 -13.16
C TYR A 269 30.65 -3.21 -14.61
N ILE A 270 30.01 -2.49 -15.52
CA ILE A 270 30.44 -2.38 -16.94
C ILE A 270 31.88 -1.85 -17.02
N TYR A 271 32.19 -0.81 -16.23
CA TYR A 271 33.53 -0.24 -16.22
C TYR A 271 34.59 -1.25 -15.73
N PHE A 272 34.34 -1.94 -14.64
CA PHE A 272 35.27 -2.95 -14.10
C PHE A 272 35.43 -4.12 -15.08
N THR A 273 34.35 -4.67 -15.63
CA THR A 273 34.39 -5.73 -16.62
C THR A 273 35.22 -5.31 -17.83
N TYR A 274 34.99 -4.11 -18.35
CA TYR A 274 35.77 -3.56 -19.45
C TYR A 274 37.27 -3.46 -19.13
N LYS A 275 37.61 -3.01 -17.92
CA LYS A 275 39.03 -2.95 -17.49
C LYS A 275 39.68 -4.34 -17.40
N VAL A 276 38.94 -5.36 -16.98
CA VAL A 276 39.44 -6.75 -16.92
C VAL A 276 39.66 -7.29 -18.32
N CYS A 277 38.73 -7.09 -19.25
CA CYS A 277 38.85 -7.55 -20.63
C CYS A 277 39.94 -6.84 -21.47
N LEU A 278 40.47 -5.70 -21.00
CA LEU A 278 41.57 -4.97 -21.67
C LEU A 278 42.94 -5.39 -21.20
N LYS A 279 43.06 -6.19 -20.14
CA LYS A 279 44.33 -6.75 -19.66
C LYS A 279 44.66 -8.03 -20.38
#